data_49029cc23080ad778d572d61071dd4a1
#
_entry.id   49029cc23080ad778d572d61071dd4a1
#
_cell.length_a   1.000
_cell.length_b   1.000
_cell.length_c   1.000
_cell.angle_alpha   90.00
_cell.angle_beta   90.00
_cell.angle_gamma   90.00
#
_symmetry.space_group_name_H-M   'P 1'
#
loop_
_entity.id
_entity.type
_entity.pdbx_description
1 polymer ?
#
loop_
_entity_poly.entity_id
_entity_poly.type
_entity_poly.pdbx_seq_one_letter_code
_entity_poly.pdbx_strand_id
1 'polypeptide(L)'
;MERPRCLHRQRGRSLCEAVRVEPIEINAGAWYLRALRADDRVDDRPALADMGQHDAEHVARRTTQWETDTLYSWAVCEPTTGELLAEVTLDPASGNIGQQARRGHAQAAQTGADAVRRFADAMLG
;
A
#
# COMPACT_ATOMS: atom_id res chain seq x y z
N MET A 1 18.54 2.52 -6.99
CA MET A 1 18.57 3.08 -6.14
C MET A 1 18.76 3.41 -6.11
N GLU A 2 18.28 2.82 -6.60
CA GLU A 2 18.21 3.30 -6.06
C GLU A 2 18.18 3.37 -6.29
N ARG A 3 17.92 2.41 -6.99
CA ARG A 3 17.64 2.71 -6.66
C ARG A 3 17.78 3.05 -7.08
N PRO A 4 17.71 2.60 -7.54
CA PRO A 4 17.61 3.18 -7.34
C PRO A 4 17.68 3.58 -7.54
N ARG A 5 17.23 3.45 -7.94
CA ARG A 5 17.06 4.17 -7.47
C ARG A 5 17.53 4.85 -7.49
N CYS A 6 17.45 4.83 -7.83
CA CYS A 6 17.69 5.68 -7.20
C CYS A 6 18.08 5.74 -7.30
N LEU A 7 17.86 5.41 -7.86
CA LEU A 7 18.07 5.86 -7.33
C LEU A 7 18.37 6.25 -7.13
N HIS A 8 18.39 6.21 -7.41
CA HIS A 8 18.58 6.91 -6.66
C HIS A 8 18.77 7.65 -6.56
N ARG A 9 18.99 7.58 -6.71
CA ARG A 9 18.93 8.42 -6.12
C ARG A 9 19.37 9.48 -6.45
N GLN A 10 19.15 9.94 -6.72
CA GLN A 10 19.16 10.99 -6.47
C GLN A 10 19.38 11.97 -6.49
N ARG A 11 19.63 12.20 -6.80
CA ARG A 11 19.58 13.29 -6.52
C ARG A 11 19.63 14.31 -6.89
N GLY A 12 19.26 14.65 -7.09
CA GLY A 12 18.87 15.66 -7.16
C GLY A 12 18.56 16.33 -7.46
N ARG A 13 18.00 16.63 -7.57
CA ARG A 13 17.25 17.36 -7.60
C ARG A 13 17.12 17.99 -7.99
N SER A 14 16.77 18.13 -8.14
CA SER A 14 16.38 18.70 -8.36
C SER A 14 16.38 18.76 -8.80
N LEU A 15 16.11 18.35 -9.07
CA LEU A 15 15.93 18.20 -9.17
C LEU A 15 16.13 17.64 -8.97
N CYS A 16 16.43 17.45 -8.58
CA CYS A 16 16.42 16.80 -8.06
C CYS A 16 16.10 16.45 -7.68
N GLU A 17 15.92 16.84 -7.90
CA GLU A 17 15.23 16.41 -7.04
C GLU A 17 15.14 15.05 -6.58
N ALA A 18 15.00 14.70 -5.44
CA ALA A 18 15.01 13.33 -5.04
C ALA A 18 13.84 12.59 -5.63
N VAL A 19 14.07 11.40 -6.15
CA VAL A 19 13.01 10.55 -6.67
C VAL A 19 12.33 9.87 -5.50
N ARG A 20 11.02 10.09 -5.37
CA ARG A 20 10.21 9.44 -4.34
C ARG A 20 9.36 8.37 -4.99
N VAL A 21 9.20 7.23 -4.30
CA VAL A 21 8.25 6.22 -4.73
C VAL A 21 6.88 6.67 -4.26
N GLU A 22 6.01 7.01 -5.20
CA GLU A 22 4.65 7.39 -4.87
C GLU A 22 3.79 6.15 -4.72
N PRO A 23 2.72 6.20 -3.93
CA PRO A 23 1.82 5.06 -3.81
C PRO A 23 1.30 4.63 -5.16
N ILE A 24 1.42 3.34 -5.45
CA ILE A 24 1.09 2.77 -6.75
C ILE A 24 -0.20 2.00 -6.63
N GLU A 25 -1.14 2.26 -7.54
CA GLU A 25 -2.38 1.51 -7.60
C GLU A 25 -2.19 0.24 -8.41
N ILE A 26 -2.85 -0.82 -8.01
CA ILE A 26 -2.73 -2.12 -8.65
C ILE A 26 -4.14 -2.66 -8.91
N ASN A 27 -4.38 -3.11 -10.15
CA ASN A 27 -5.61 -3.82 -10.47
C ASN A 27 -5.42 -5.30 -10.18
N ALA A 28 -6.35 -5.89 -9.46
CA ALA A 28 -6.28 -7.29 -9.05
C ALA A 28 -7.61 -7.98 -9.35
N GLY A 29 -7.98 -8.03 -10.63
CA GLY A 29 -9.22 -8.68 -11.07
C GLY A 29 -10.44 -7.99 -10.52
N ALA A 30 -11.16 -8.67 -9.62
CA ALA A 30 -12.40 -8.15 -9.04
C ALA A 30 -12.17 -7.05 -8.01
N TRP A 31 -10.92 -6.80 -7.64
CA TRP A 31 -10.59 -5.80 -6.63
C TRP A 31 -9.53 -4.84 -7.16
N TYR A 32 -9.40 -3.71 -6.44
CA TYR A 32 -8.41 -2.74 -6.80
C TYR A 32 -7.67 -2.30 -5.54
N LEU A 33 -6.35 -2.11 -5.66
CA LEU A 33 -5.49 -1.77 -4.54
C LEU A 33 -5.03 -0.33 -4.69
N ARG A 34 -5.16 0.44 -3.61
CA ARG A 34 -4.71 1.84 -3.54
C ARG A 34 -4.11 2.11 -2.18
N ALA A 35 -3.41 3.23 -2.05
CA ALA A 35 -2.92 3.63 -0.73
C ALA A 35 -4.10 3.85 0.23
N LEU A 36 -3.88 3.62 1.52
CA LEU A 36 -4.86 3.93 2.54
C LEU A 36 -5.12 5.44 2.57
N ARG A 37 -6.37 5.81 2.83
CA ARG A 37 -6.77 7.22 2.83
C ARG A 37 -7.61 7.55 4.07
N ALA A 38 -7.49 8.79 4.52
CA ALA A 38 -8.33 9.36 5.57
C ALA A 38 -8.45 10.85 5.25
N ASP A 39 -9.25 11.17 4.23
CA ASP A 39 -9.43 12.53 3.76
C ASP A 39 -10.92 12.83 3.57
N ASP A 40 -11.23 13.98 3.00
CA ASP A 40 -12.62 14.44 2.86
C ASP A 40 -13.46 13.55 1.95
N ARG A 41 -12.83 12.80 1.06
CA ARG A 41 -13.53 11.97 0.09
C ARG A 41 -13.57 10.50 0.49
N VAL A 42 -12.48 10.02 1.07
CA VAL A 42 -12.34 8.60 1.43
C VAL A 42 -11.74 8.51 2.82
N ASP A 43 -12.41 7.78 3.70
CA ASP A 43 -11.93 7.56 5.05
C ASP A 43 -11.94 6.07 5.34
N ASP A 44 -10.75 5.48 5.37
CA ASP A 44 -10.60 4.04 5.62
C ASP A 44 -10.64 3.67 7.09
N ARG A 45 -10.64 4.66 8.00
CA ARG A 45 -10.55 4.38 9.44
C ARG A 45 -11.67 3.51 9.98
N PRO A 46 -12.96 3.70 9.59
CA PRO A 46 -14.00 2.80 10.08
C PRO A 46 -13.79 1.35 9.64
N ALA A 47 -13.36 1.14 8.39
CA ALA A 47 -13.10 -0.20 7.88
C ALA A 47 -11.89 -0.83 8.58
N LEU A 48 -10.85 -0.04 8.86
CA LEU A 48 -9.69 -0.51 9.61
C LEU A 48 -10.08 -0.91 11.02
N ALA A 49 -10.98 -0.15 11.65
CA ALA A 49 -11.48 -0.49 12.99
C ALA A 49 -12.19 -1.85 12.98
N ASP A 50 -12.89 -2.19 11.90
CA ASP A 50 -13.53 -3.49 11.75
C ASP A 50 -12.51 -4.64 11.75
N MET A 51 -11.26 -4.35 11.41
CA MET A 51 -10.18 -5.34 11.44
C MET A 51 -9.40 -5.31 12.74
N GLY A 52 -9.85 -4.52 13.71
CA GLY A 52 -9.15 -4.37 14.98
C GLY A 52 -8.10 -3.28 14.98
N GLN A 53 -7.97 -2.51 13.91
CA GLN A 53 -7.01 -1.42 13.86
C GLN A 53 -7.70 -0.12 14.25
N HIS A 54 -7.54 0.25 15.52
CA HIS A 54 -8.23 1.40 16.11
C HIS A 54 -7.34 2.63 16.27
N ASP A 55 -6.09 2.55 15.83
CA ASP A 55 -5.14 3.65 15.96
C ASP A 55 -5.50 4.76 14.96
N ALA A 56 -5.85 5.94 15.47
CA ALA A 56 -6.23 7.07 14.64
C ALA A 56 -5.09 7.54 13.70
N GLU A 57 -3.85 7.20 14.05
CA GLU A 57 -2.67 7.61 13.27
C GLU A 57 -2.24 6.55 12.26
N HIS A 58 -2.97 5.44 12.13
CA HIS A 58 -2.55 4.33 11.29
C HIS A 58 -2.38 4.75 9.82
N VAL A 59 -3.35 5.48 9.26
CA VAL A 59 -3.28 5.91 7.87
C VAL A 59 -2.11 6.88 7.65
N ALA A 60 -1.94 7.83 8.57
CA ALA A 60 -0.83 8.79 8.47
C ALA A 60 0.52 8.08 8.56
N ARG A 61 0.62 7.08 9.42
CA ARG A 61 1.84 6.29 9.56
C ARG A 61 2.15 5.54 8.28
N ARG A 62 1.13 4.94 7.66
CA ARG A 62 1.31 4.24 6.38
C ARG A 62 1.78 5.19 5.28
N THR A 63 1.23 6.41 5.23
CA THR A 63 1.67 7.42 4.29
C THR A 63 3.15 7.75 4.46
N THR A 64 3.58 7.96 5.71
CA THR A 64 4.98 8.24 6.01
C THR A 64 5.87 7.07 5.60
N GLN A 65 5.40 5.84 5.81
CA GLN A 65 6.18 4.65 5.44
C GLN A 65 6.36 4.53 3.93
N TRP A 66 5.35 4.93 3.14
CA TRP A 66 5.53 5.03 1.69
C TRP A 66 6.61 6.05 1.35
N GLU A 67 6.56 7.21 1.99
CA GLU A 67 7.50 8.32 1.71
C GLU A 67 8.93 7.97 2.07
N THR A 68 9.11 7.14 3.08
CA THR A 68 10.44 6.75 3.55
C THR A 68 10.89 5.39 3.01
N ASP A 69 10.07 4.75 2.19
CA ASP A 69 10.34 3.42 1.61
C ASP A 69 10.61 2.35 2.67
N THR A 70 9.97 2.48 3.83
CA THR A 70 10.14 1.52 4.92
C THR A 70 9.07 0.44 4.92
N LEU A 71 7.89 0.76 4.37
CA LEU A 71 6.82 -0.22 4.22
C LEU A 71 5.84 0.32 3.18
N TYR A 72 5.47 -0.51 2.23
CA TYR A 72 4.42 -0.18 1.28
C TYR A 72 3.13 -0.86 1.73
N SER A 73 2.00 -0.22 1.50
CA SER A 73 0.71 -0.73 1.96
C SER A 73 -0.38 -0.39 0.97
N TRP A 74 -1.37 -1.27 0.89
CA TRP A 74 -2.50 -1.09 -0.02
C TRP A 74 -3.79 -1.45 0.69
N ALA A 75 -4.81 -0.64 0.42
CA ALA A 75 -6.18 -0.99 0.74
C ALA A 75 -6.71 -1.80 -0.44
N VAL A 76 -7.17 -3.00 -0.17
CA VAL A 76 -7.84 -3.83 -1.19
C VAL A 76 -9.30 -3.45 -1.18
N CYS A 77 -9.78 -2.89 -2.28
CA CYS A 77 -11.07 -2.22 -2.31
C CYS A 77 -12.04 -2.87 -3.27
N GLU A 78 -13.32 -2.77 -2.92
CA GLU A 78 -14.41 -3.10 -3.82
C GLU A 78 -14.48 -1.98 -4.85
N PRO A 79 -14.37 -2.27 -6.17
CA PRO A 79 -14.24 -1.22 -7.18
C PRO A 79 -15.44 -0.28 -7.28
N THR A 80 -16.64 -0.78 -7.03
CA THR A 80 -17.87 0.02 -7.17
C THR A 80 -18.01 1.06 -6.07
N THR A 81 -17.70 0.67 -4.82
CA THR A 81 -17.86 1.56 -3.66
C THR A 81 -16.57 2.20 -3.20
N GLY A 82 -15.42 1.63 -3.57
CA GLY A 82 -14.13 2.05 -3.06
C GLY A 82 -13.88 1.66 -1.62
N GLU A 83 -14.75 0.84 -1.04
CA GLU A 83 -14.66 0.48 0.37
C GLU A 83 -13.50 -0.49 0.61
N LEU A 84 -12.70 -0.21 1.64
CA LEU A 84 -11.60 -1.08 2.03
C LEU A 84 -12.13 -2.38 2.61
N LEU A 85 -11.68 -3.49 2.04
CA LEU A 85 -12.04 -4.83 2.51
C LEU A 85 -10.87 -5.52 3.21
N ALA A 86 -9.65 -5.14 2.85
CA ALA A 86 -8.44 -5.75 3.40
C ALA A 86 -7.28 -4.77 3.29
N GLU A 87 -6.22 -5.06 4.02
CA GLU A 87 -4.97 -4.32 3.92
C GLU A 87 -3.85 -5.30 3.61
N VAL A 88 -2.99 -4.96 2.64
CA VAL A 88 -1.81 -5.75 2.29
C VAL A 88 -0.59 -4.87 2.44
N THR A 89 0.48 -5.41 3.00
CA THR A 89 1.73 -4.69 3.20
C THR A 89 2.88 -5.43 2.54
N LEU A 90 3.89 -4.67 2.13
CA LEU A 90 5.13 -5.20 1.58
C LEU A 90 6.30 -4.49 2.23
N ASP A 91 7.19 -5.26 2.85
CA ASP A 91 8.45 -4.75 3.37
C ASP A 91 9.47 -4.82 2.24
N PRO A 92 9.90 -3.67 1.67
CA PRO A 92 10.81 -3.71 0.53
C PRO A 92 12.20 -4.24 0.87
N ALA A 93 12.60 -4.19 2.14
CA ALA A 93 13.92 -4.68 2.53
C ALA A 93 13.97 -6.21 2.56
N SER A 94 12.89 -6.86 2.96
CA SER A 94 12.85 -8.31 3.11
C SER A 94 12.02 -9.02 2.06
N GLY A 95 11.10 -8.29 1.41
CA GLY A 95 10.12 -8.88 0.51
C GLY A 95 8.95 -9.54 1.22
N ASN A 96 8.87 -9.40 2.54
CA ASN A 96 7.78 -9.99 3.31
C ASN A 96 6.46 -9.29 3.02
N ILE A 97 5.41 -10.08 2.87
CA ILE A 97 4.05 -9.58 2.59
C ILE A 97 3.15 -9.95 3.76
N GLY A 98 2.46 -8.94 4.31
CA GLY A 98 1.47 -9.13 5.35
C GLY A 98 0.08 -8.87 4.79
N GLN A 99 -0.93 -9.48 5.39
CA GLN A 99 -2.30 -9.25 4.97
C GLN A 99 -3.25 -9.35 6.16
N GLN A 100 -4.28 -8.51 6.12
CA GLN A 100 -5.39 -8.55 7.07
C GLN A 100 -6.67 -8.28 6.31
N ALA A 101 -7.77 -8.89 6.73
CA ALA A 101 -9.05 -8.73 6.06
C ALA A 101 -10.15 -8.43 7.07
N ARG A 102 -11.14 -7.67 6.63
CA ARG A 102 -12.40 -7.56 7.34
C ARG A 102 -13.07 -8.93 7.32
N ARG A 103 -13.91 -9.17 8.33
CA ARG A 103 -14.61 -10.45 8.45
C ARG A 103 -15.37 -10.76 7.16
N GLY A 104 -15.17 -11.97 6.64
CA GLY A 104 -15.80 -12.41 5.41
C GLY A 104 -15.07 -12.02 4.14
N HIS A 105 -13.91 -11.34 4.23
CA HIS A 105 -13.20 -10.83 3.06
C HIS A 105 -11.79 -11.40 2.92
N ALA A 106 -11.57 -12.61 3.42
CA ALA A 106 -10.25 -13.26 3.31
C ALA A 106 -9.82 -13.46 1.86
N GLN A 107 -10.78 -13.68 0.95
CA GLN A 107 -10.47 -13.83 -0.46
C GLN A 107 -9.87 -12.55 -1.05
N ALA A 108 -10.42 -11.39 -0.66
CA ALA A 108 -9.88 -10.11 -1.11
C ALA A 108 -8.44 -9.93 -0.63
N ALA A 109 -8.18 -10.28 0.63
CA ALA A 109 -6.82 -10.19 1.18
C ALA A 109 -5.85 -11.10 0.43
N GLN A 110 -6.26 -12.33 0.15
CA GLN A 110 -5.40 -13.29 -0.55
C GLN A 110 -5.11 -12.83 -1.98
N THR A 111 -6.14 -12.41 -2.71
CA THR A 111 -5.95 -11.93 -4.08
C THR A 111 -5.08 -10.68 -4.11
N GLY A 112 -5.30 -9.78 -3.14
CA GLY A 112 -4.45 -8.59 -3.01
C GLY A 112 -3.01 -8.94 -2.72
N ALA A 113 -2.77 -9.89 -1.81
CA ALA A 113 -1.41 -10.33 -1.50
C ALA A 113 -0.73 -10.95 -2.72
N ASP A 114 -1.46 -11.73 -3.52
CA ASP A 114 -0.92 -12.32 -4.74
C ASP A 114 -0.53 -11.23 -5.75
N ALA A 115 -1.35 -10.20 -5.89
CA ALA A 115 -1.06 -9.07 -6.78
C ALA A 115 0.17 -8.30 -6.30
N VAL A 116 0.29 -8.09 -4.99
CA VAL A 116 1.45 -7.41 -4.41
C VAL A 116 2.71 -8.25 -4.60
N ARG A 117 2.61 -9.57 -4.51
CA ARG A 117 3.76 -10.45 -4.76
C ARG A 117 4.26 -10.30 -6.20
N ARG A 118 3.35 -10.24 -7.18
CA ARG A 118 3.75 -10.01 -8.57
C ARG A 118 4.40 -8.64 -8.75
N PHE A 119 3.87 -7.63 -8.07
CA PHE A 119 4.45 -6.30 -8.07
C PHE A 119 5.87 -6.32 -7.47
N ALA A 120 6.04 -7.00 -6.34
CA ALA A 120 7.33 -7.11 -5.69
C ALA A 120 8.35 -7.82 -6.58
N ASP A 121 7.95 -8.88 -7.25
CA ASP A 121 8.83 -9.61 -8.15
C ASP A 121 9.29 -8.72 -9.31
N ALA A 122 8.40 -7.87 -9.83
CA ALA A 122 8.74 -6.96 -10.92
C ALA A 122 9.62 -5.82 -10.46
N MET A 123 9.43 -5.32 -9.24
CA MET A 123 10.12 -4.13 -8.75
C MET A 123 11.41 -4.45 -7.99
N LEU A 124 11.42 -5.54 -7.24
CA LEU A 124 12.51 -5.86 -6.32
C LEU A 124 13.34 -7.05 -6.78
N GLY A 125 12.77 -7.83 -7.64
CA GLY A 125 13.43 -9.03 -8.16
C GLY A 125 14.34 -8.73 -9.29
#